data_2eb9d1c415e519a6d1a1ab8f380321a2
#
_entry.id   2eb9d1c415e519a6d1a1ab8f380321a2
#
_cell.length_a   1.000
_cell.length_b   1.000
_cell.length_c   1.000
_cell.angle_alpha   90.00
_cell.angle_beta   90.00
_cell.angle_gamma   90.00
#
_symmetry.space_group_name_H-M   'P 1'
#
loop_
_entity.id
_entity.type
_entity.pdbx_description
1 polymer ?
#
loop_
_entity_poly.entity_id
_entity_poly.type
_entity_poly.pdbx_seq_one_letter_code
_entity_poly.pdbx_strand_id
1 'polypeptide(L)'
;MNWERQNIWRTILKKFKHLVVGGCSFSKGGCMYRDAEVGNLSIDERWDKQRKNRFGNKLAKLLNIPEIEPYNYNLSRAGGSNDRMFRVLFDWVEENRDIVKDTLFVCGLTDTMRKDLYSVQSNEYIVTSEIWQDISWIVKELNCSPTEITTWRDFDLKYFTKREEIEKKIIRDCVLFDSLVGGNVIFFNAWRRSDIVHPKLKFLKINNKPGYVGYNWSDYILSYREEWDFGHPNEYDHKHMSELLYEYIKEIYDD
;
A
#
# COMPACT_ATOMS: atom_id res chain seq x y z
N MET A 1 6.00 -34.98 1.77
CA MET A 1 6.65 -33.72 2.16
C MET A 1 7.55 -34.04 3.33
N ASN A 2 8.86 -33.82 3.21
CA ASN A 2 9.88 -34.39 4.11
C ASN A 2 9.88 -33.61 5.43
N TRP A 3 9.95 -34.29 6.57
CA TRP A 3 9.91 -33.72 7.94
C TRP A 3 11.03 -32.70 8.20
N GLU A 4 12.19 -32.87 7.58
CA GLU A 4 13.31 -31.93 7.62
C GLU A 4 12.95 -30.57 6.98
N ARG A 5 12.25 -30.56 5.85
CA ARG A 5 11.77 -29.31 5.25
C ARG A 5 10.81 -28.57 6.18
N GLN A 6 9.91 -29.25 6.88
CA GLN A 6 8.99 -28.60 7.83
C GLN A 6 9.70 -27.94 9.01
N ASN A 7 10.82 -28.46 9.47
CA ASN A 7 11.59 -27.87 10.58
C ASN A 7 12.43 -26.68 10.14
N ILE A 8 13.00 -26.71 8.93
CA ILE A 8 13.68 -25.56 8.32
C ILE A 8 12.68 -24.39 8.15
N TRP A 9 11.48 -24.66 7.66
CA TRP A 9 10.40 -23.68 7.51
C TRP A 9 10.03 -22.97 8.83
N ARG A 10 10.02 -23.67 9.94
CA ARG A 10 9.76 -23.09 11.27
C ARG A 10 10.85 -22.16 11.77
N THR A 11 12.07 -22.32 11.28
CA THR A 11 13.22 -21.52 11.75
C THR A 11 13.33 -20.19 11.01
N ILE A 12 13.02 -20.13 9.73
CA ILE A 12 13.18 -18.96 8.87
C ILE A 12 12.00 -17.99 9.03
N LEU A 13 10.76 -18.51 9.12
CA LEU A 13 9.58 -17.69 9.43
C LEU A 13 9.60 -17.04 10.84
N LYS A 14 10.55 -17.45 11.70
CA LYS A 14 10.81 -16.78 12.99
C LYS A 14 11.65 -15.50 12.88
N LYS A 15 12.12 -15.14 11.67
CA LYS A 15 12.96 -13.95 11.47
C LYS A 15 12.23 -12.66 11.82
N PHE A 16 10.96 -12.56 11.43
CA PHE A 16 10.19 -11.34 11.65
C PHE A 16 9.22 -11.50 12.82
N LYS A 17 9.26 -10.54 13.75
CA LYS A 17 8.34 -10.44 14.88
C LYS A 17 7.26 -9.39 14.65
N HIS A 18 7.50 -8.47 13.73
CA HIS A 18 6.64 -7.34 13.43
C HIS A 18 6.37 -7.25 11.94
N LEU A 19 5.18 -6.75 11.59
CA LEU A 19 4.77 -6.45 10.23
C LEU A 19 4.29 -5.00 10.15
N VAL A 20 4.82 -4.23 9.22
CA VAL A 20 4.37 -2.88 8.91
C VAL A 20 3.90 -2.81 7.47
N VAL A 21 2.65 -2.37 7.27
CA VAL A 21 2.04 -2.23 5.95
C VAL A 21 1.87 -0.75 5.62
N GLY A 22 2.47 -0.32 4.51
CA GLY A 22 2.30 1.02 3.92
C GLY A 22 1.48 0.99 2.64
N GLY A 23 0.84 2.11 2.29
CA GLY A 23 0.12 2.24 1.03
C GLY A 23 -1.15 3.11 1.09
N CYS A 24 -2.02 2.91 0.10
CA CYS A 24 -3.29 3.63 -0.06
C CYS A 24 -4.51 2.83 0.44
N SER A 25 -5.69 3.15 -0.07
CA SER A 25 -6.95 2.45 0.23
C SER A 25 -6.90 0.94 -0.04
N PHE A 26 -6.16 0.52 -1.05
CA PHE A 26 -5.94 -0.90 -1.36
C PHE A 26 -5.26 -1.62 -0.19
N SER A 27 -4.16 -1.09 0.31
CA SER A 27 -3.43 -1.67 1.45
C SER A 27 -4.20 -1.52 2.77
N LYS A 28 -4.99 -0.45 2.91
CA LYS A 28 -5.86 -0.23 4.08
C LYS A 28 -7.04 -1.21 4.13
N GLY A 29 -7.48 -1.75 2.98
CA GLY A 29 -8.72 -2.51 2.83
C GLY A 29 -9.94 -1.60 2.76
N GLY A 30 -9.79 -0.35 2.28
CA GLY A 30 -10.90 0.57 2.09
C GLY A 30 -11.89 0.05 1.06
N CYS A 31 -13.19 0.27 1.31
CA CYS A 31 -14.28 -0.14 0.43
C CYS A 31 -14.33 -1.67 0.11
N MET A 32 -13.80 -2.50 1.01
CA MET A 32 -13.77 -3.97 0.86
C MET A 32 -15.18 -4.58 0.80
N TYR A 33 -16.12 -3.98 1.51
CA TYR A 33 -17.51 -4.44 1.59
C TYR A 33 -18.47 -3.40 1.03
N ARG A 34 -19.52 -3.87 0.33
CA ARG A 34 -20.64 -3.03 -0.08
C ARG A 34 -21.51 -2.68 1.12
N ASP A 35 -22.22 -1.57 1.06
CA ASP A 35 -23.17 -1.18 2.11
C ASP A 35 -24.22 -2.26 2.37
N ALA A 36 -24.67 -2.97 1.34
CA ALA A 36 -25.61 -4.09 1.47
C ALA A 36 -25.04 -5.26 2.29
N GLU A 37 -23.73 -5.47 2.30
CA GLU A 37 -23.07 -6.58 3.01
C GLU A 37 -22.80 -6.25 4.48
N VAL A 38 -22.82 -4.98 4.85
CA VAL A 38 -22.49 -4.47 6.17
C VAL A 38 -23.53 -3.51 6.74
N GLY A 39 -24.65 -3.31 6.03
CA GLY A 39 -25.69 -2.33 6.39
C GLY A 39 -26.25 -2.49 7.80
N ASN A 40 -26.31 -3.73 8.30
CA ASN A 40 -26.82 -4.06 9.62
C ASN A 40 -25.75 -4.00 10.74
N LEU A 41 -24.48 -3.73 10.38
CA LEU A 41 -23.40 -3.66 11.35
C LEU A 41 -23.20 -2.21 11.84
N SER A 42 -22.85 -2.06 13.11
CA SER A 42 -22.35 -0.79 13.64
C SER A 42 -21.05 -0.37 12.95
N ILE A 43 -20.66 0.88 13.10
CA ILE A 43 -19.40 1.41 12.53
C ILE A 43 -18.21 0.60 13.04
N ASP A 44 -18.16 0.31 14.31
CA ASP A 44 -17.05 -0.43 14.93
C ASP A 44 -16.98 -1.88 14.43
N GLU A 45 -18.13 -2.55 14.28
CA GLU A 45 -18.19 -3.91 13.72
C GLU A 45 -17.74 -3.94 12.25
N ARG A 46 -18.08 -2.91 11.45
CA ARG A 46 -17.61 -2.78 10.07
C ARG A 46 -16.09 -2.63 10.02
N TRP A 47 -15.53 -1.77 10.87
CA TRP A 47 -14.09 -1.57 10.97
C TRP A 47 -13.37 -2.82 11.44
N ASP A 48 -13.90 -3.55 12.39
CA ASP A 48 -13.34 -4.81 12.88
C ASP A 48 -13.37 -5.90 11.79
N LYS A 49 -14.48 -6.04 11.09
CA LYS A 49 -14.60 -6.96 9.95
C LYS A 49 -13.58 -6.63 8.86
N GLN A 50 -13.48 -5.36 8.50
CA GLN A 50 -12.53 -4.88 7.49
C GLN A 50 -11.09 -5.11 7.94
N ARG A 51 -10.75 -4.77 9.19
CA ARG A 51 -9.42 -4.98 9.76
C ARG A 51 -9.00 -6.44 9.71
N LYS A 52 -9.85 -7.37 10.13
CA LYS A 52 -9.57 -8.81 10.14
C LYS A 52 -9.33 -9.38 8.74
N ASN A 53 -9.96 -8.81 7.72
CA ASN A 53 -9.94 -9.34 6.37
C ASN A 53 -8.96 -8.66 5.41
N ARG A 54 -8.32 -7.56 5.80
CA ARG A 54 -7.27 -6.93 4.97
C ARG A 54 -6.04 -7.82 4.83
N PHE A 55 -5.35 -7.74 3.70
CA PHE A 55 -4.23 -8.63 3.39
C PHE A 55 -3.11 -8.58 4.45
N GLY A 56 -2.83 -7.42 5.04
CA GLY A 56 -1.80 -7.28 6.08
C GLY A 56 -2.08 -8.16 7.30
N ASN A 57 -3.33 -8.23 7.78
CA ASN A 57 -3.67 -9.10 8.90
C ASN A 57 -3.65 -10.59 8.50
N LYS A 58 -4.14 -10.91 7.30
CA LYS A 58 -4.07 -12.29 6.77
C LYS A 58 -2.61 -12.73 6.58
N LEU A 59 -1.73 -11.84 6.09
CA LEU A 59 -0.30 -12.10 5.95
C LEU A 59 0.37 -12.28 7.33
N ALA A 60 0.07 -11.40 8.30
CA ALA A 60 0.59 -11.55 9.66
C ALA A 60 0.28 -12.93 10.23
N LYS A 61 -0.97 -13.41 10.05
CA LYS A 61 -1.37 -14.75 10.46
C LYS A 61 -0.57 -15.86 9.76
N LEU A 62 -0.33 -15.76 8.46
CA LEU A 62 0.49 -16.73 7.71
C LEU A 62 1.95 -16.74 8.19
N LEU A 63 2.47 -15.58 8.61
CA LEU A 63 3.82 -15.42 9.15
C LEU A 63 3.93 -15.74 10.66
N ASN A 64 2.82 -16.11 11.33
CA ASN A 64 2.73 -16.28 12.78
C ASN A 64 3.09 -15.02 13.58
N ILE A 65 2.81 -13.83 13.04
CA ILE A 65 2.92 -12.54 13.69
C ILE A 65 1.54 -12.21 14.28
N PRO A 66 1.43 -11.74 15.56
CA PRO A 66 0.15 -11.32 16.12
C PRO A 66 -0.54 -10.24 15.26
N GLU A 67 -1.86 -10.36 15.04
CA GLU A 67 -2.63 -9.49 14.15
C GLU A 67 -2.98 -8.12 14.76
N ILE A 68 -2.34 -7.74 15.85
CA ILE A 68 -2.59 -6.52 16.64
C ILE A 68 -1.29 -5.74 16.87
N GLU A 69 -1.39 -4.45 17.17
CA GLU A 69 -0.28 -3.67 17.68
C GLU A 69 0.20 -4.21 19.05
N PRO A 70 1.50 -4.18 19.36
CA PRO A 70 2.58 -3.55 18.59
C PRO A 70 3.28 -4.50 17.60
N TYR A 71 2.63 -5.52 17.10
CA TYR A 71 3.26 -6.49 16.20
C TYR A 71 2.88 -6.29 14.74
N ASN A 72 1.67 -5.79 14.47
CA ASN A 72 1.16 -5.57 13.12
C ASN A 72 0.57 -4.17 12.97
N TYR A 73 1.31 -3.31 12.26
CA TYR A 73 0.93 -1.93 12.01
C TYR A 73 0.45 -1.75 10.56
N ASN A 74 -0.68 -1.10 10.39
CA ASN A 74 -1.13 -0.67 9.07
C ASN A 74 -1.17 0.85 8.97
N LEU A 75 -0.14 1.43 8.40
CA LEU A 75 0.05 2.88 8.21
C LEU A 75 -0.62 3.40 6.92
N SER A 76 -1.33 2.53 6.20
CA SER A 76 -2.00 2.89 4.95
C SER A 76 -3.18 3.85 5.18
N ARG A 77 -3.40 4.76 4.22
CA ARG A 77 -4.52 5.71 4.25
C ARG A 77 -5.30 5.65 2.95
N ALA A 78 -6.64 5.66 3.03
CA ALA A 78 -7.47 5.82 1.84
C ALA A 78 -7.12 7.13 1.11
N GLY A 79 -6.96 7.06 -0.21
CA GLY A 79 -6.51 8.20 -1.01
C GLY A 79 -5.03 8.57 -0.85
N GLY A 80 -4.25 7.88 -0.01
CA GLY A 80 -2.85 8.22 0.26
C GLY A 80 -1.98 8.23 -1.00
N SER A 81 -0.97 9.11 -1.01
CA SER A 81 0.09 9.20 -2.01
C SER A 81 1.31 8.35 -1.63
N ASN A 82 2.24 8.15 -2.56
CA ASN A 82 3.54 7.55 -2.26
C ASN A 82 4.36 8.44 -1.32
N ASP A 83 4.30 9.77 -1.48
CA ASP A 83 4.97 10.74 -0.60
C ASP A 83 4.53 10.56 0.86
N ARG A 84 3.20 10.49 1.08
CA ARG A 84 2.67 10.24 2.43
C ARG A 84 3.13 8.88 2.97
N MET A 85 3.07 7.84 2.13
CA MET A 85 3.49 6.51 2.56
C MET A 85 4.92 6.52 3.07
N PHE A 86 5.87 7.07 2.30
CA PHE A 86 7.26 7.13 2.73
C PHE A 86 7.45 8.01 3.95
N ARG A 87 6.81 9.17 4.03
CA ARG A 87 6.88 10.04 5.20
C ARG A 87 6.51 9.30 6.48
N VAL A 88 5.34 8.68 6.53
CA VAL A 88 4.91 7.96 7.75
C VAL A 88 5.72 6.69 8.03
N LEU A 89 6.31 6.06 7.01
CA LEU A 89 7.22 4.93 7.20
C LEU A 89 8.57 5.38 7.78
N PHE A 90 9.12 6.51 7.34
CA PHE A 90 10.33 7.09 7.92
C PHE A 90 10.10 7.51 9.37
N ASP A 91 8.99 8.19 9.66
CA ASP A 91 8.59 8.58 11.02
C ASP A 91 8.48 7.33 11.92
N TRP A 92 7.80 6.28 11.44
CA TRP A 92 7.65 5.03 12.19
C TRP A 92 9.01 4.35 12.48
N VAL A 93 9.91 4.31 11.51
CA VAL A 93 11.27 3.75 11.69
C VAL A 93 12.05 4.56 12.72
N GLU A 94 11.94 5.89 12.70
CA GLU A 94 12.61 6.76 13.69
C GLU A 94 12.12 6.51 15.12
N GLU A 95 10.81 6.32 15.29
CA GLU A 95 10.18 6.05 16.59
C GLU A 95 10.44 4.62 17.11
N ASN A 96 10.73 3.65 16.21
CA ASN A 96 10.79 2.22 16.53
C ASN A 96 12.15 1.58 16.17
N ARG A 97 13.26 2.31 16.26
CA ARG A 97 14.60 1.88 15.80
C ARG A 97 15.08 0.55 16.35
N ASP A 98 14.69 0.22 17.56
CA ASP A 98 15.07 -1.00 18.28
C ASP A 98 14.47 -2.28 17.68
N ILE A 99 13.30 -2.20 17.05
CA ILE A 99 12.59 -3.35 16.46
C ILE A 99 12.68 -3.41 14.93
N VAL A 100 13.23 -2.39 14.25
CA VAL A 100 13.31 -2.34 12.77
C VAL A 100 13.95 -3.60 12.17
N LYS A 101 15.01 -4.12 12.79
CA LYS A 101 15.71 -5.33 12.32
C LYS A 101 14.85 -6.60 12.33
N ASP A 102 13.86 -6.65 13.22
CA ASP A 102 12.92 -7.76 13.39
C ASP A 102 11.57 -7.49 12.70
N THR A 103 11.49 -6.42 11.90
CA THR A 103 10.28 -5.95 11.22
C THR A 103 10.33 -6.23 9.72
N LEU A 104 9.27 -6.82 9.19
CA LEU A 104 9.02 -6.89 7.76
C LEU A 104 8.15 -5.70 7.33
N PHE A 105 8.57 -4.99 6.32
CA PHE A 105 7.79 -3.92 5.71
C PHE A 105 7.17 -4.38 4.38
N VAL A 106 5.89 -4.08 4.15
CA VAL A 106 5.18 -4.38 2.91
C VAL A 106 4.55 -3.09 2.39
N CYS A 107 5.04 -2.59 1.27
CA CYS A 107 4.72 -1.27 0.75
C CYS A 107 3.98 -1.35 -0.59
N GLY A 108 2.71 -0.99 -0.60
CA GLY A 108 1.88 -0.90 -1.81
C GLY A 108 1.98 0.47 -2.47
N LEU A 109 2.75 0.56 -3.55
CA LEU A 109 2.87 1.80 -4.33
C LEU A 109 1.54 2.13 -5.00
N THR A 110 1.10 3.37 -4.86
CA THR A 110 -0.14 3.88 -5.43
C THR A 110 0.13 4.67 -6.73
N ASP A 111 -0.91 5.32 -7.26
CA ASP A 111 -0.82 6.19 -8.43
C ASP A 111 0.33 7.19 -8.29
N THR A 112 1.23 7.18 -9.27
CA THR A 112 2.42 8.05 -9.30
C THR A 112 2.08 9.54 -9.33
N MET A 113 0.89 9.89 -9.81
CA MET A 113 0.45 11.28 -9.93
C MET A 113 -0.21 11.85 -8.66
N ARG A 114 -0.33 11.06 -7.60
CA ARG A 114 -0.77 11.55 -6.29
C ARG A 114 0.38 12.22 -5.56
N LYS A 115 0.15 13.43 -5.08
CA LYS A 115 1.13 14.25 -4.35
C LYS A 115 0.63 14.57 -2.94
N ASP A 116 1.56 14.65 -2.01
CA ASP A 116 1.31 15.13 -0.64
C ASP A 116 1.75 16.59 -0.56
N LEU A 117 0.82 17.50 -0.31
CA LEU A 117 1.09 18.93 -0.16
C LEU A 117 0.81 19.35 1.27
N TYR A 118 1.74 20.09 1.87
CA TYR A 118 1.53 20.65 3.19
C TYR A 118 0.73 21.95 3.09
N SER A 119 -0.43 21.97 3.75
CA SER A 119 -1.24 23.18 3.88
C SER A 119 -0.83 23.96 5.12
N VAL A 120 -0.30 25.17 4.92
CA VAL A 120 0.02 26.08 6.02
C VAL A 120 -1.23 26.52 6.78
N GLN A 121 -2.37 26.61 6.09
CA GLN A 121 -3.63 27.06 6.65
C GLN A 121 -4.25 26.03 7.61
N SER A 122 -4.31 24.76 7.21
CA SER A 122 -4.83 23.68 8.07
C SER A 122 -3.79 23.05 8.96
N ASN A 123 -2.51 23.35 8.75
CA ASN A 123 -1.36 22.72 9.40
C ASN A 123 -1.34 21.19 9.18
N GLU A 124 -1.80 20.73 8.01
CA GLU A 124 -1.93 19.32 7.66
C GLU A 124 -1.44 19.03 6.24
N TYR A 125 -1.14 17.75 5.97
CA TYR A 125 -0.87 17.29 4.62
C TYR A 125 -2.14 16.92 3.87
N ILE A 126 -2.28 17.47 2.68
CA ILE A 126 -3.39 17.24 1.77
C ILE A 126 -2.88 16.43 0.58
N VAL A 127 -3.53 15.31 0.27
CA VAL A 127 -3.19 14.52 -0.90
C VAL A 127 -3.97 15.06 -2.10
N THR A 128 -3.27 15.33 -3.18
CA THR A 128 -3.85 15.76 -4.46
C THR A 128 -3.60 14.73 -5.55
N SER A 129 -4.45 14.71 -6.57
CA SER A 129 -4.27 13.87 -7.75
C SER A 129 -4.86 14.55 -8.99
N GLU A 130 -4.19 14.42 -10.13
CA GLU A 130 -4.68 14.92 -11.42
C GLU A 130 -6.00 14.28 -11.85
N ILE A 131 -6.26 13.04 -11.38
CA ILE A 131 -7.44 12.27 -11.78
C ILE A 131 -8.68 12.56 -10.93
N TRP A 132 -8.57 13.34 -9.87
CA TRP A 132 -9.73 13.67 -9.04
C TRP A 132 -10.63 14.67 -9.75
N GLN A 133 -11.78 14.21 -10.15
CA GLN A 133 -12.83 15.05 -10.71
C GLN A 133 -13.55 15.85 -9.61
N ASP A 134 -13.71 15.24 -8.43
CA ASP A 134 -14.30 15.91 -7.27
C ASP A 134 -13.21 16.53 -6.40
N ILE A 135 -13.14 17.86 -6.43
CA ILE A 135 -12.22 18.67 -5.63
C ILE A 135 -12.91 19.34 -4.42
N SER A 136 -14.19 19.05 -4.19
CA SER A 136 -15.00 19.72 -3.16
C SER A 136 -14.39 19.65 -1.76
N TRP A 137 -13.79 18.50 -1.42
CA TRP A 137 -13.12 18.32 -0.15
C TRP A 137 -11.82 19.14 -0.03
N ILE A 138 -11.03 19.29 -1.11
CA ILE A 138 -9.81 20.13 -1.12
C ILE A 138 -10.20 21.60 -0.96
N VAL A 139 -11.23 22.04 -1.68
CA VAL A 139 -11.80 23.39 -1.57
C VAL A 139 -12.19 23.70 -0.13
N LYS A 140 -12.85 22.75 0.54
CA LYS A 140 -13.24 22.89 1.95
C LYS A 140 -12.03 22.96 2.89
N GLU A 141 -11.08 22.04 2.73
CA GLU A 141 -9.88 21.98 3.59
C GLU A 141 -8.99 23.23 3.44
N LEU A 142 -8.83 23.71 2.20
CA LEU A 142 -8.00 24.90 1.92
C LEU A 142 -8.76 26.23 2.04
N ASN A 143 -10.07 26.18 2.27
CA ASN A 143 -10.93 27.38 2.29
C ASN A 143 -10.69 28.27 1.07
N CYS A 144 -10.66 27.70 -0.10
CA CYS A 144 -10.40 28.37 -1.39
C CYS A 144 -11.54 28.12 -2.38
N SER A 145 -11.55 28.79 -3.50
CA SER A 145 -12.53 28.56 -4.57
C SER A 145 -12.18 27.37 -5.44
N PRO A 146 -13.14 26.70 -6.08
CA PRO A 146 -12.88 25.68 -7.09
C PRO A 146 -11.96 26.16 -8.23
N THR A 147 -12.10 27.44 -8.63
CA THR A 147 -11.30 28.06 -9.68
C THR A 147 -9.82 28.17 -9.28
N GLU A 148 -9.53 28.53 -8.03
CA GLU A 148 -8.14 28.58 -7.54
C GLU A 148 -7.49 27.21 -7.59
N ILE A 149 -8.18 26.15 -7.14
CA ILE A 149 -7.66 24.78 -7.18
C ILE A 149 -7.43 24.31 -8.62
N THR A 150 -8.38 24.52 -9.52
CA THR A 150 -8.23 24.10 -10.93
C THR A 150 -7.11 24.86 -11.61
N THR A 151 -7.00 26.17 -11.39
CA THR A 151 -5.90 27.00 -11.94
C THR A 151 -4.55 26.52 -11.42
N TRP A 152 -4.42 26.29 -10.13
CA TRP A 152 -3.20 25.76 -9.54
C TRP A 152 -2.86 24.36 -10.08
N ARG A 153 -3.82 23.46 -10.17
CA ARG A 153 -3.63 22.11 -10.74
C ARG A 153 -3.13 22.16 -12.17
N ASP A 154 -3.77 22.98 -13.02
CA ASP A 154 -3.40 23.09 -14.43
C ASP A 154 -2.00 23.70 -14.60
N PHE A 155 -1.62 24.62 -13.73
CA PHE A 155 -0.27 25.19 -13.67
C PHE A 155 0.75 24.13 -13.23
N ASP A 156 0.49 23.37 -12.16
CA ASP A 156 1.34 22.29 -11.67
C ASP A 156 1.54 21.22 -12.74
N LEU A 157 0.47 20.76 -13.37
CA LEU A 157 0.53 19.76 -14.44
C LEU A 157 1.37 20.23 -15.63
N LYS A 158 1.22 21.49 -16.01
CA LYS A 158 1.92 22.05 -17.17
C LYS A 158 3.40 22.27 -16.93
N TYR A 159 3.80 22.71 -15.75
CA TYR A 159 5.16 23.21 -15.51
C TYR A 159 6.00 22.38 -14.55
N PHE A 160 5.38 21.63 -13.64
CA PHE A 160 6.08 20.92 -12.57
C PHE A 160 5.84 19.41 -12.52
N THR A 161 4.88 18.91 -13.31
CA THR A 161 4.53 17.50 -13.29
C THR A 161 5.09 16.80 -14.52
N LYS A 162 6.19 16.06 -14.34
CA LYS A 162 6.72 15.15 -15.35
C LYS A 162 6.74 13.75 -14.75
N ARG A 163 5.92 12.84 -15.30
CA ARG A 163 5.74 11.48 -14.79
C ARG A 163 7.06 10.75 -14.55
N GLU A 164 7.98 10.81 -15.51
CA GLU A 164 9.30 10.17 -15.40
C GLU A 164 10.11 10.66 -14.20
N GLU A 165 10.05 11.96 -13.87
CA GLU A 165 10.78 12.51 -12.72
C GLU A 165 10.13 12.11 -11.39
N ILE A 166 8.78 11.98 -11.37
CA ILE A 166 8.05 11.47 -10.21
C ILE A 166 8.41 10.00 -9.99
N GLU A 167 8.43 9.19 -11.04
CA GLU A 167 8.82 7.77 -10.95
C GLU A 167 10.25 7.60 -10.45
N LYS A 168 11.19 8.41 -10.94
CA LYS A 168 12.58 8.44 -10.42
C LYS A 168 12.64 8.81 -8.94
N LYS A 169 11.84 9.78 -8.50
CA LYS A 169 11.73 10.15 -7.08
C LYS A 169 11.24 8.96 -6.25
N ILE A 170 10.16 8.30 -6.67
CA ILE A 170 9.60 7.15 -5.97
C ILE A 170 10.62 6.00 -5.89
N ILE A 171 11.32 5.71 -6.99
CA ILE A 171 12.40 4.70 -7.01
C ILE A 171 13.50 5.06 -6.00
N ARG A 172 13.93 6.32 -5.97
CA ARG A 172 14.92 6.79 -5.00
C ARG A 172 14.43 6.62 -3.56
N ASP A 173 13.19 6.96 -3.28
CA ASP A 173 12.58 6.81 -1.95
C ASP A 173 12.49 5.31 -1.56
N CYS A 174 12.16 4.42 -2.51
CA CYS A 174 12.23 2.97 -2.30
C CYS A 174 13.65 2.50 -1.94
N VAL A 175 14.68 2.95 -2.69
CA VAL A 175 16.08 2.58 -2.44
C VAL A 175 16.56 3.07 -1.08
N LEU A 176 16.23 4.31 -0.73
CA LEU A 176 16.59 4.89 0.57
C LEU A 176 15.91 4.12 1.71
N PHE A 177 14.63 3.80 1.57
CA PHE A 177 13.89 3.06 2.58
C PHE A 177 14.40 1.62 2.72
N ASP A 178 14.65 0.92 1.61
CA ASP A 178 15.25 -0.42 1.63
C ASP A 178 16.59 -0.44 2.37
N SER A 179 17.45 0.53 2.10
CA SER A 179 18.74 0.69 2.79
C SER A 179 18.56 0.95 4.28
N LEU A 180 17.60 1.81 4.66
CA LEU A 180 17.34 2.17 6.05
C LEU A 180 16.86 0.97 6.88
N VAL A 181 16.02 0.11 6.30
CA VAL A 181 15.47 -1.06 7.00
C VAL A 181 16.28 -2.35 6.77
N GLY A 182 17.50 -2.24 6.22
CA GLY A 182 18.40 -3.38 6.02
C GLY A 182 17.86 -4.43 5.04
N GLY A 183 17.10 -4.00 4.02
CA GLY A 183 16.53 -4.89 3.01
C GLY A 183 15.30 -5.68 3.48
N ASN A 184 14.71 -5.36 4.62
CA ASN A 184 13.52 -6.05 5.16
C ASN A 184 12.23 -5.43 4.61
N VAL A 185 12.20 -5.04 3.36
CA VAL A 185 11.02 -4.46 2.70
C VAL A 185 10.70 -5.17 1.40
N ILE A 186 9.40 -5.31 1.14
CA ILE A 186 8.83 -5.78 -0.12
C ILE A 186 7.94 -4.70 -0.66
N PHE A 187 8.16 -4.33 -1.91
CA PHE A 187 7.31 -3.41 -2.65
C PHE A 187 6.38 -4.16 -3.59
N PHE A 188 5.21 -3.62 -3.84
CA PHE A 188 4.33 -4.04 -4.92
C PHE A 188 3.57 -2.83 -5.48
N ASN A 189 3.19 -2.90 -6.75
CA ASN A 189 2.36 -1.89 -7.36
C ASN A 189 0.89 -2.18 -7.04
N ALA A 190 0.23 -1.32 -6.27
CA ALA A 190 -1.17 -1.50 -5.88
C ALA A 190 -2.14 -0.99 -6.95
N TRP A 191 -1.74 0.00 -7.75
CA TRP A 191 -2.61 0.67 -8.72
C TRP A 191 -2.06 0.58 -10.14
N ARG A 192 -2.95 0.46 -11.15
CA ARG A 192 -2.62 0.28 -12.58
C ARG A 192 -1.72 1.34 -13.22
N ARG A 193 -1.57 2.50 -12.60
CA ARG A 193 -0.66 3.57 -13.04
C ARG A 193 0.67 3.56 -12.31
N SER A 194 0.93 2.50 -11.55
CA SER A 194 2.17 2.31 -10.81
C SER A 194 2.83 1.03 -11.31
N ASP A 195 3.59 1.11 -12.39
CA ASP A 195 4.38 -0.03 -12.93
C ASP A 195 5.87 0.15 -12.59
N ILE A 196 6.13 0.64 -11.39
CA ILE A 196 7.49 0.86 -10.89
C ILE A 196 8.10 -0.49 -10.55
N VAL A 197 9.28 -0.75 -11.10
CA VAL A 197 10.14 -1.89 -10.75
C VAL A 197 11.59 -1.44 -10.71
N HIS A 198 12.39 -2.05 -9.85
CA HIS A 198 13.82 -1.80 -9.79
C HIS A 198 14.58 -3.11 -9.53
N PRO A 199 15.63 -3.45 -10.32
CA PRO A 199 16.26 -4.78 -10.29
C PRO A 199 16.97 -5.12 -8.97
N LYS A 200 17.33 -4.12 -8.17
CA LYS A 200 18.01 -4.28 -6.88
C LYS A 200 17.06 -4.30 -5.67
N LEU A 201 15.76 -4.11 -5.89
CA LEU A 201 14.76 -4.06 -4.83
C LEU A 201 13.84 -5.29 -4.92
N LYS A 202 13.31 -5.70 -3.78
CA LYS A 202 12.34 -6.79 -3.70
C LYS A 202 10.96 -6.30 -4.12
N PHE A 203 10.62 -6.49 -5.39
CA PHE A 203 9.31 -6.19 -5.95
C PHE A 203 8.52 -7.46 -6.22
N LEU A 204 7.38 -7.62 -5.55
CA LEU A 204 6.42 -8.65 -5.92
C LEU A 204 5.85 -8.33 -7.29
N LYS A 205 6.18 -9.14 -8.28
CA LYS A 205 5.61 -9.09 -9.63
C LYS A 205 4.33 -9.91 -9.66
N ILE A 206 3.21 -9.23 -9.74
CA ILE A 206 1.90 -9.88 -9.85
C ILE A 206 1.67 -10.17 -11.33
N ASN A 207 1.77 -11.46 -11.72
CA ASN A 207 1.57 -11.88 -13.10
C ASN A 207 0.09 -11.83 -13.46
N ASN A 208 -0.23 -11.02 -14.47
CA ASN A 208 -1.58 -10.91 -15.01
C ASN A 208 -1.86 -12.02 -16.06
N LYS A 209 -3.14 -12.27 -16.33
CA LYS A 209 -3.53 -13.12 -17.47
C LYS A 209 -3.01 -12.53 -18.80
N PRO A 210 -2.79 -13.37 -19.84
CA PRO A 210 -2.45 -12.88 -21.18
C PRO A 210 -3.42 -11.80 -21.65
N GLY A 211 -2.88 -10.68 -22.16
CA GLY A 211 -3.65 -9.52 -22.62
C GLY A 211 -3.69 -8.33 -21.66
N TYR A 212 -3.23 -8.49 -20.41
CA TYR A 212 -3.05 -7.38 -19.46
C TYR A 212 -1.57 -7.05 -19.31
N VAL A 213 -1.21 -5.80 -19.55
CA VAL A 213 0.19 -5.33 -19.63
C VAL A 213 0.60 -4.64 -18.32
N GLY A 214 0.37 -5.19 -17.20
CA GLY A 214 0.76 -4.56 -15.94
C GLY A 214 1.19 -5.58 -14.90
N TYR A 215 2.11 -5.17 -14.02
CA TYR A 215 2.54 -5.97 -12.87
C TYR A 215 1.95 -5.39 -11.58
N ASN A 216 0.69 -4.94 -11.63
CA ASN A 216 0.04 -4.31 -10.49
C ASN A 216 -1.21 -5.07 -10.05
N TRP A 217 -1.55 -4.91 -8.77
CA TRP A 217 -2.65 -5.62 -8.15
C TRP A 217 -4.01 -5.27 -8.77
N SER A 218 -4.21 -4.03 -9.15
CA SER A 218 -5.47 -3.58 -9.74
C SER A 218 -5.75 -4.26 -11.09
N ASP A 219 -4.77 -4.35 -12.00
CA ASP A 219 -4.94 -5.05 -13.28
C ASP A 219 -5.05 -6.57 -13.09
N TYR A 220 -4.35 -7.11 -12.09
CA TYR A 220 -4.49 -8.51 -11.73
C TYR A 220 -5.94 -8.84 -11.32
N ILE A 221 -6.56 -8.03 -10.46
CA ILE A 221 -7.95 -8.22 -10.07
C ILE A 221 -8.89 -8.14 -11.29
N LEU A 222 -8.71 -7.14 -12.16
CA LEU A 222 -9.48 -6.98 -13.39
C LEU A 222 -9.34 -8.19 -14.33
N SER A 223 -8.22 -8.90 -14.26
CA SER A 223 -7.97 -10.05 -15.13
C SER A 223 -8.85 -11.27 -14.85
N TYR A 224 -9.46 -11.37 -13.66
CA TYR A 224 -10.33 -12.51 -13.28
C TYR A 224 -11.72 -12.11 -12.78
N ARG A 225 -12.02 -10.81 -12.65
CA ARG A 225 -13.34 -10.29 -12.30
C ARG A 225 -13.95 -9.59 -13.51
N GLU A 226 -15.13 -10.06 -13.93
CA GLU A 226 -15.88 -9.45 -15.04
C GLU A 226 -16.43 -8.07 -14.66
N GLU A 227 -16.76 -7.86 -13.37
CA GLU A 227 -17.26 -6.60 -12.85
C GLU A 227 -16.36 -6.08 -11.73
N TRP A 228 -15.79 -4.90 -11.93
CA TRP A 228 -15.04 -4.17 -10.92
C TRP A 228 -15.97 -3.20 -10.19
N ASP A 229 -16.70 -3.73 -9.22
CA ASP A 229 -17.54 -2.90 -8.38
C ASP A 229 -16.67 -2.00 -7.50
N PHE A 230 -16.83 -0.68 -7.62
CA PHE A 230 -16.18 0.37 -6.82
C PHE A 230 -14.67 0.52 -6.94
N GLY A 231 -13.97 -0.20 -7.83
CA GLY A 231 -12.53 -0.02 -8.07
C GLY A 231 -11.63 -0.39 -6.88
N HIS A 232 -12.11 -1.17 -5.91
CA HIS A 232 -11.34 -1.61 -4.75
C HIS A 232 -11.33 -3.13 -4.58
N PRO A 233 -10.23 -3.71 -4.01
CA PRO A 233 -10.16 -5.12 -3.68
C PRO A 233 -11.21 -5.51 -2.64
N ASN A 234 -11.84 -6.67 -2.85
CA ASN A 234 -12.74 -7.28 -1.87
C ASN A 234 -11.98 -8.25 -0.93
N GLU A 235 -12.71 -8.95 -0.06
CA GLU A 235 -12.12 -9.89 0.89
C GLU A 235 -11.34 -11.04 0.22
N TYR A 236 -11.83 -11.55 -0.91
CA TYR A 236 -11.15 -12.58 -1.69
C TYR A 236 -9.83 -12.08 -2.25
N ASP A 237 -9.83 -10.87 -2.84
CA ASP A 237 -8.64 -10.23 -3.38
C ASP A 237 -7.58 -10.00 -2.30
N HIS A 238 -8.00 -9.59 -1.11
CA HIS A 238 -7.10 -9.44 0.04
C HIS A 238 -6.52 -10.76 0.54
N LYS A 239 -7.33 -11.82 0.55
CA LYS A 239 -6.84 -13.17 0.87
C LYS A 239 -5.78 -13.60 -0.13
N HIS A 240 -6.09 -13.50 -1.41
CA HIS A 240 -5.16 -13.90 -2.47
C HIS A 240 -3.86 -13.10 -2.45
N MET A 241 -3.94 -11.78 -2.22
CA MET A 241 -2.74 -10.93 -2.07
C MET A 241 -1.87 -11.36 -0.89
N SER A 242 -2.48 -11.77 0.22
CA SER A 242 -1.72 -12.27 1.37
C SER A 242 -0.99 -13.59 1.06
N GLU A 243 -1.60 -14.46 0.26
CA GLU A 243 -1.00 -15.72 -0.18
C GLU A 243 0.15 -15.48 -1.16
N LEU A 244 -0.01 -14.59 -2.14
CA LEU A 244 1.06 -14.20 -3.08
C LEU A 244 2.27 -13.60 -2.34
N LEU A 245 2.03 -12.67 -1.40
CA LEU A 245 3.09 -12.09 -0.59
C LEU A 245 3.79 -13.15 0.28
N TYR A 246 3.04 -14.05 0.89
CA TYR A 246 3.59 -15.12 1.70
C TYR A 246 4.51 -16.04 0.91
N GLU A 247 4.09 -16.50 -0.28
CA GLU A 247 4.93 -17.34 -1.14
C GLU A 247 6.17 -16.59 -1.62
N TYR A 248 6.04 -15.31 -1.97
CA TYR A 248 7.19 -14.48 -2.35
C TYR A 248 8.17 -14.26 -1.20
N ILE A 249 7.68 -14.04 0.03
CA ILE A 249 8.52 -13.94 1.24
C ILE A 249 9.31 -15.23 1.45
N LYS A 250 8.67 -16.36 1.29
CA LYS A 250 9.35 -17.67 1.38
C LYS A 250 10.46 -17.77 0.34
N GLU A 251 10.18 -17.44 -0.91
CA GLU A 251 11.17 -17.50 -2.00
C GLU A 251 12.43 -16.66 -1.69
N ILE A 252 12.25 -15.41 -1.20
CA ILE A 252 13.37 -14.46 -1.05
C ILE A 252 14.08 -14.51 0.31
N TYR A 253 13.50 -15.15 1.32
CA TYR A 253 14.10 -15.24 2.65
C TYR A 253 14.38 -16.68 3.11
N ASP A 254 14.06 -17.70 2.30
CA ASP A 254 14.32 -19.11 2.58
C ASP A 254 15.64 -19.61 1.95
N ASP A 255 16.33 -18.77 1.16
CA ASP A 255 17.69 -19.00 0.66
C ASP A 255 18.74 -18.52 1.70
#